data_89dd37a6a7c0e2101366b49700e4de0e
#
_entry.id   89dd37a6a7c0e2101366b49700e4de0e
#
_cell.length_a   1.000
_cell.length_b   1.000
_cell.length_c   1.000
_cell.angle_alpha   90.00
_cell.angle_beta   90.00
_cell.angle_gamma   90.00
#
_symmetry.space_group_name_H-M   'P 1'
#
loop_
_entity.id
_entity.type
_entity.pdbx_description
1 polymer ?
#
loop_
_entity_poly.entity_id
_entity_poly.type
_entity_poly.pdbx_seq_one_letter_code
_entity_poly.pdbx_strand_id
1 'polypeptide(L)'
;MNLLPTGLLPALVVLLVWAERSQAQETNRPGQLAFGWATENITPPRPVAIGGQYHTRISGDVHDPLTVTALALETQDGTNVLDQVLWVSCDLVGIRKRSVDRVRKLVSESLSDFDVRKLVISATHTHTAPAITDADETGLHPYDFAGSWAYRIPADKGDVMRPLEYMDFLEHHIASAAVRAWKARQPGEFSFGLGHVSVARNRRAVYFDGKTRLYGSTKDPGFSHTEGASDDSLDGLFFWRDGRIVGMALTLYCPSQEVEGELYLSADFWFDARQALRKRFSQDLFVLPLTGASGDQSPHIQVGKASEARVLKERQVEYRHEIGRRIAQAAADMVEPARKQVRSRVWLAHEMKQARLPVWKVSDERFAEASAVVEAGRNRLNHLASPDYINWRVSRTMVA
;
A
#
# COMPACT_ATOMS: atom_id res chain seq x y z
N MET A 1 -51.19 25.88 38.07
CA MET A 1 -51.32 24.97 36.91
C MET A 1 -50.97 25.78 35.67
N ASN A 2 -49.68 25.85 35.34
CA ASN A 2 -49.18 26.60 34.18
C ASN A 2 -48.64 25.60 33.17
N LEU A 3 -49.31 25.52 32.03
CA LEU A 3 -48.91 24.72 30.87
C LEU A 3 -47.83 25.49 30.11
N LEU A 4 -46.66 24.91 29.96
CA LEU A 4 -45.60 25.36 29.08
C LEU A 4 -45.93 24.97 27.61
N PRO A 5 -45.65 25.78 26.60
CA PRO A 5 -45.99 25.47 25.21
C PRO A 5 -44.94 24.48 24.62
N THR A 6 -45.43 23.29 24.25
CA THR A 6 -44.70 22.22 23.56
C THR A 6 -44.67 22.42 22.03
N GLY A 7 -44.03 23.48 21.54
CA GLY A 7 -44.15 23.79 20.11
C GLY A 7 -42.81 24.05 19.34
N LEU A 8 -41.68 24.08 20.00
CA LEU A 8 -40.43 24.56 19.36
C LEU A 8 -39.33 23.49 19.07
N LEU A 9 -39.47 22.29 19.62
CA LEU A 9 -38.42 21.24 19.39
C LEU A 9 -38.47 20.52 18.02
N PRO A 10 -39.62 20.28 17.36
CA PRO A 10 -39.59 19.56 16.07
C PRO A 10 -39.09 20.41 14.90
N ALA A 11 -39.24 21.73 14.93
CA ALA A 11 -38.80 22.62 13.84
C ALA A 11 -37.29 22.75 13.73
N LEU A 12 -36.58 22.75 14.87
CA LEU A 12 -35.12 22.88 14.87
C LEU A 12 -34.42 21.61 14.40
N VAL A 13 -34.95 20.44 14.75
CA VAL A 13 -34.42 19.13 14.30
C VAL A 13 -34.67 18.93 12.80
N VAL A 14 -35.79 19.35 12.29
CA VAL A 14 -36.12 19.30 10.85
C VAL A 14 -35.22 20.23 10.04
N LEU A 15 -34.91 21.44 10.54
CA LEU A 15 -34.01 22.38 9.89
C LEU A 15 -32.55 21.89 9.87
N LEU A 16 -32.10 21.24 10.93
CA LEU A 16 -30.72 20.64 10.96
C LEU A 16 -30.61 19.46 10.00
N VAL A 17 -31.59 18.57 9.94
CA VAL A 17 -31.63 17.46 8.99
C VAL A 17 -31.73 17.94 7.54
N TRP A 18 -32.45 19.04 7.29
CA TRP A 18 -32.54 19.68 5.98
C TRP A 18 -31.21 20.38 5.60
N ALA A 19 -30.54 21.01 6.53
CA ALA A 19 -29.23 21.64 6.29
C ALA A 19 -28.14 20.60 5.99
N GLU A 20 -28.12 19.49 6.72
CA GLU A 20 -27.21 18.38 6.42
C GLU A 20 -27.54 17.70 5.08
N ARG A 21 -28.84 17.52 4.74
CA ARG A 21 -29.23 17.01 3.43
C ARG A 21 -28.94 17.98 2.29
N SER A 22 -29.03 19.28 2.50
CA SER A 22 -28.71 20.27 1.46
C SER A 22 -27.21 20.33 1.20
N GLN A 23 -26.34 20.24 2.22
CA GLN A 23 -24.90 20.11 2.03
C GLN A 23 -24.50 18.79 1.37
N ALA A 24 -25.12 17.67 1.74
CA ALA A 24 -24.91 16.39 1.06
C ALA A 24 -25.41 16.38 -0.39
N GLN A 25 -26.44 17.17 -0.71
CA GLN A 25 -26.97 17.28 -2.09
C GLN A 25 -26.11 18.21 -2.97
N GLU A 26 -25.45 19.24 -2.42
CA GLU A 26 -24.55 20.12 -3.18
C GLU A 26 -23.26 19.41 -3.63
N THR A 27 -22.77 18.43 -2.86
CA THR A 27 -21.59 17.66 -3.21
C THR A 27 -21.87 16.45 -4.12
N ASN A 28 -23.13 16.07 -4.31
CA ASN A 28 -23.52 14.88 -5.07
C ASN A 28 -23.94 15.21 -6.53
N ARG A 29 -23.11 15.95 -7.22
CA ARG A 29 -23.25 16.25 -8.67
C ARG A 29 -21.93 16.06 -9.39
N PRO A 30 -21.95 15.63 -10.68
CA PRO A 30 -20.73 15.49 -11.44
C PRO A 30 -20.10 16.86 -11.71
N GLY A 31 -18.81 16.99 -11.40
CA GLY A 31 -17.98 18.16 -11.68
C GLY A 31 -17.00 17.92 -12.82
N GLN A 32 -16.53 19.00 -13.41
CA GLN A 32 -15.40 18.93 -14.35
C GLN A 32 -14.17 18.40 -13.63
N LEU A 33 -13.58 17.35 -14.17
CA LEU A 33 -12.38 16.74 -13.59
C LEU A 33 -11.12 17.52 -14.00
N ALA A 34 -10.32 17.84 -13.00
CA ALA A 34 -8.91 18.21 -13.17
C ALA A 34 -8.02 17.20 -12.45
N PHE A 35 -6.92 16.82 -13.08
CA PHE A 35 -5.94 15.92 -12.47
C PHE A 35 -4.51 16.32 -12.82
N GLY A 36 -3.59 15.95 -11.92
CA GLY A 36 -2.16 16.12 -12.09
C GLY A 36 -1.40 15.01 -11.38
N TRP A 37 -0.16 14.79 -11.78
CA TRP A 37 0.69 13.77 -11.15
C TRP A 37 2.13 14.20 -11.06
N ALA A 38 2.85 13.54 -10.18
CA ALA A 38 4.30 13.64 -10.09
C ALA A 38 4.88 12.32 -9.56
N THR A 39 6.12 12.07 -9.95
CA THR A 39 6.91 10.94 -9.43
C THR A 39 8.23 11.48 -8.92
N GLU A 40 8.69 10.95 -7.78
CA GLU A 40 10.00 11.21 -7.20
C GLU A 40 10.73 9.90 -6.95
N ASN A 41 12.05 9.94 -7.02
CA ASN A 41 12.90 8.82 -6.64
C ASN A 41 13.10 8.82 -5.12
N ILE A 42 12.74 7.72 -4.46
CA ILE A 42 12.92 7.52 -3.02
C ILE A 42 13.96 6.45 -2.69
N THR A 43 14.76 6.06 -3.68
CA THR A 43 15.90 5.16 -3.46
C THR A 43 16.90 5.83 -2.54
N PRO A 44 17.29 5.21 -1.42
CA PRO A 44 18.26 5.82 -0.50
C PRO A 44 19.63 5.97 -1.17
N PRO A 45 20.37 7.05 -0.86
CA PRO A 45 21.68 7.29 -1.45
C PRO A 45 22.79 6.40 -0.88
N ARG A 46 22.53 5.66 0.19
CA ARG A 46 23.46 4.78 0.90
C ARG A 46 22.76 3.47 1.27
N PRO A 47 23.50 2.39 1.59
CA PRO A 47 22.93 1.15 2.12
C PRO A 47 22.00 1.41 3.30
N VAL A 48 20.93 0.63 3.39
CA VAL A 48 19.90 0.74 4.44
C VAL A 48 19.53 -0.64 4.98
N ALA A 49 18.90 -0.67 6.14
CA ALA A 49 18.18 -1.86 6.57
C ALA A 49 16.94 -2.05 5.68
N ILE A 50 16.78 -3.24 5.11
CA ILE A 50 15.63 -3.62 4.27
C ILE A 50 14.48 -4.09 5.16
N GLY A 51 13.27 -3.59 4.89
CA GLY A 51 12.04 -3.95 5.59
C GLY A 51 11.42 -5.27 5.12
N GLY A 52 10.31 -5.67 5.76
CA GLY A 52 9.44 -6.77 5.33
C GLY A 52 9.76 -8.14 5.94
N GLN A 53 11.00 -8.43 6.30
CA GLN A 53 11.38 -9.69 6.94
C GLN A 53 11.52 -9.54 8.46
N TYR A 54 11.49 -10.67 9.19
CA TYR A 54 11.64 -10.68 10.64
C TYR A 54 13.08 -10.43 11.12
N HIS A 55 14.06 -10.57 10.24
CA HIS A 55 15.49 -10.34 10.53
C HIS A 55 16.01 -9.15 9.76
N THR A 56 17.07 -8.54 10.26
CA THR A 56 17.72 -7.41 9.61
C THR A 56 18.47 -7.91 8.35
N ARG A 57 18.18 -7.27 7.22
CA ARG A 57 18.92 -7.36 5.98
C ARG A 57 19.48 -5.97 5.67
N ILE A 58 20.71 -5.87 5.25
CA ILE A 58 21.32 -4.62 4.78
C ILE A 58 21.42 -4.68 3.27
N SER A 59 20.98 -3.63 2.59
CA SER A 59 21.04 -3.57 1.13
C SER A 59 22.48 -3.55 0.63
N GLY A 60 22.78 -4.38 -0.37
CA GLY A 60 24.06 -4.40 -1.07
C GLY A 60 24.09 -3.38 -2.21
N ASP A 61 23.05 -3.40 -3.06
CA ASP A 61 22.93 -2.58 -4.25
C ASP A 61 21.47 -2.18 -4.54
N VAL A 62 21.27 -1.50 -5.65
CA VAL A 62 19.95 -1.10 -6.17
C VAL A 62 19.74 -1.84 -7.49
N HIS A 63 18.78 -2.77 -7.52
CA HIS A 63 18.44 -3.49 -8.74
C HIS A 63 17.57 -2.64 -9.67
N ASP A 64 16.59 -1.95 -9.10
CA ASP A 64 15.77 -0.96 -9.78
C ASP A 64 15.31 0.14 -8.79
N PRO A 65 15.02 1.37 -9.28
CA PRO A 65 14.73 2.49 -8.41
C PRO A 65 13.38 2.32 -7.71
N LEU A 66 13.36 2.73 -6.45
CA LEU A 66 12.14 2.92 -5.67
C LEU A 66 11.53 4.29 -5.97
N THR A 67 10.22 4.35 -6.13
CA THR A 67 9.53 5.60 -6.44
C THR A 67 8.37 5.88 -5.49
N VAL A 68 8.10 7.15 -5.28
CA VAL A 68 6.81 7.66 -4.83
C VAL A 68 6.09 8.27 -6.02
N THR A 69 4.82 7.95 -6.15
CA THR A 69 3.96 8.40 -7.25
C THR A 69 2.73 9.07 -6.64
N ALA A 70 2.47 10.33 -6.97
CA ALA A 70 1.35 11.10 -6.47
C ALA A 70 0.38 11.46 -7.59
N LEU A 71 -0.91 11.29 -7.35
CA LEU A 71 -2.02 11.66 -8.20
C LEU A 71 -2.92 12.64 -7.46
N ALA A 72 -3.12 13.82 -8.02
CA ALA A 72 -4.08 14.81 -7.54
C ALA A 72 -5.33 14.76 -8.40
N LEU A 73 -6.49 14.71 -7.76
CA LEU A 73 -7.80 14.80 -8.41
C LEU A 73 -8.59 15.92 -7.76
N GLU A 74 -9.28 16.68 -8.58
CA GLU A 74 -10.23 17.72 -8.15
C GLU A 74 -11.40 17.75 -9.10
N THR A 75 -12.60 17.93 -8.56
CA THR A 75 -13.81 18.20 -9.35
C THR A 75 -14.35 19.58 -9.04
N GLN A 76 -14.74 20.31 -10.08
CA GLN A 76 -15.25 21.68 -9.98
C GLN A 76 -16.55 21.87 -10.77
N ASP A 77 -17.39 22.79 -10.31
CA ASP A 77 -18.52 23.31 -11.06
C ASP A 77 -18.40 24.83 -11.13
N GLY A 78 -17.99 25.32 -12.30
CA GLY A 78 -17.49 26.70 -12.45
C GLY A 78 -16.26 26.94 -11.58
N THR A 79 -16.34 27.87 -10.65
CA THR A 79 -15.26 28.19 -9.69
C THR A 79 -15.40 27.43 -8.36
N ASN A 80 -16.49 26.67 -8.15
CA ASN A 80 -16.74 25.96 -6.91
C ASN A 80 -16.05 24.60 -6.95
N VAL A 81 -15.15 24.36 -6.02
CA VAL A 81 -14.56 23.05 -5.78
C VAL A 81 -15.62 22.15 -5.13
N LEU A 82 -15.90 21.00 -5.74
CA LEU A 82 -16.85 20.02 -5.22
C LEU A 82 -16.16 19.00 -4.31
N ASP A 83 -15.03 18.43 -4.76
CA ASP A 83 -14.22 17.56 -3.93
C ASP A 83 -12.78 17.45 -4.45
N GLN A 84 -11.89 16.93 -3.57
CA GLN A 84 -10.45 16.85 -3.77
C GLN A 84 -9.89 15.54 -3.21
N VAL A 85 -8.82 15.03 -3.82
CA VAL A 85 -7.99 13.98 -3.22
C VAL A 85 -6.55 14.07 -3.73
N LEU A 86 -5.59 13.86 -2.86
CA LEU A 86 -4.21 13.51 -3.19
C LEU A 86 -3.99 12.04 -2.83
N TRP A 87 -3.73 11.24 -3.83
CA TRP A 87 -3.49 9.81 -3.67
C TRP A 87 -2.02 9.51 -3.98
N VAL A 88 -1.32 8.98 -2.99
CA VAL A 88 0.12 8.70 -3.06
C VAL A 88 0.37 7.22 -2.88
N SER A 89 1.22 6.66 -3.71
CA SER A 89 1.72 5.30 -3.60
C SER A 89 3.24 5.30 -3.53
N CYS A 90 3.80 4.53 -2.58
CA CYS A 90 5.23 4.42 -2.35
C CYS A 90 5.69 2.98 -2.56
N ASP A 91 6.85 2.77 -3.20
CA ASP A 91 7.49 1.46 -3.28
C ASP A 91 8.18 1.13 -1.93
N LEU A 92 7.35 0.74 -0.97
CA LEU A 92 7.72 0.44 0.42
C LEU A 92 6.89 -0.74 0.94
N VAL A 93 7.29 -1.32 2.06
CA VAL A 93 6.47 -2.33 2.77
C VAL A 93 5.17 -1.73 3.30
N GLY A 94 5.23 -0.52 3.82
CA GLY A 94 4.09 0.18 4.41
C GLY A 94 4.44 1.61 4.74
N ILE A 95 3.46 2.37 5.22
CA ILE A 95 3.65 3.73 5.70
C ILE A 95 3.10 3.85 7.13
N ARG A 96 3.79 4.57 7.99
CA ARG A 96 3.40 4.75 9.39
C ARG A 96 2.58 6.02 9.56
N LYS A 97 1.67 6.00 10.55
CA LYS A 97 0.84 7.18 10.88
C LYS A 97 1.67 8.43 11.12
N ARG A 98 2.79 8.32 11.84
CA ARG A 98 3.73 9.42 12.08
C ARG A 98 4.19 10.09 10.78
N SER A 99 4.62 9.28 9.80
CA SER A 99 5.03 9.81 8.48
C SER A 99 3.87 10.44 7.73
N VAL A 100 2.66 9.85 7.79
CA VAL A 100 1.46 10.45 7.18
C VAL A 100 1.18 11.83 7.80
N ASP A 101 1.23 11.94 9.13
CA ASP A 101 0.98 13.21 9.83
C ASP A 101 2.04 14.27 9.49
N ARG A 102 3.32 13.86 9.40
CA ARG A 102 4.40 14.77 9.03
C ARG A 102 4.29 15.22 7.56
N VAL A 103 4.00 14.32 6.64
CA VAL A 103 3.77 14.68 5.22
C VAL A 103 2.59 15.63 5.09
N ARG A 104 1.47 15.40 5.79
CA ARG A 104 0.34 16.33 5.82
C ARG A 104 0.74 17.72 6.29
N LYS A 105 1.58 17.80 7.31
CA LYS A 105 2.12 19.08 7.78
C LYS A 105 2.94 19.77 6.70
N LEU A 106 3.92 19.09 6.08
CA LEU A 106 4.75 19.63 5.01
C LEU A 106 3.92 20.10 3.80
N VAL A 107 2.90 19.34 3.42
CA VAL A 107 1.98 19.70 2.33
C VAL A 107 1.14 20.93 2.70
N SER A 108 0.65 21.03 3.95
CA SER A 108 -0.14 22.18 4.39
C SER A 108 0.65 23.51 4.40
N GLU A 109 1.96 23.43 4.59
CA GLU A 109 2.85 24.59 4.53
C GLU A 109 3.04 25.11 3.07
N SER A 110 2.75 24.26 2.07
CA SER A 110 2.96 24.53 0.65
C SER A 110 1.69 24.75 -0.16
N LEU A 111 0.55 24.25 0.31
CA LEU A 111 -0.74 24.29 -0.37
C LEU A 111 -1.82 24.86 0.55
N SER A 112 -2.32 26.07 0.22
CA SER A 112 -3.40 26.72 0.96
C SER A 112 -4.80 26.33 0.44
N ASP A 113 -4.89 25.77 -0.76
CA ASP A 113 -6.12 25.42 -1.47
C ASP A 113 -6.47 23.93 -1.42
N PHE A 114 -5.74 23.15 -0.61
CA PHE A 114 -5.96 21.72 -0.43
C PHE A 114 -6.26 21.33 1.02
N ASP A 115 -7.32 20.55 1.23
CA ASP A 115 -7.60 19.95 2.53
C ASP A 115 -6.69 18.74 2.78
N VAL A 116 -5.65 18.92 3.58
CA VAL A 116 -4.64 17.88 3.85
C VAL A 116 -5.18 16.60 4.48
N ARG A 117 -6.41 16.63 5.04
CA ARG A 117 -7.09 15.41 5.51
C ARG A 117 -7.43 14.49 4.36
N LYS A 118 -7.54 15.02 3.14
CA LYS A 118 -7.82 14.28 1.91
C LYS A 118 -6.55 13.75 1.22
N LEU A 119 -5.40 13.82 1.87
CA LEU A 119 -4.18 13.14 1.47
C LEU A 119 -4.19 11.71 1.97
N VAL A 120 -4.15 10.74 1.04
CA VAL A 120 -4.07 9.30 1.29
C VAL A 120 -2.70 8.79 0.82
N ILE A 121 -1.99 8.08 1.68
CA ILE A 121 -0.69 7.49 1.35
C ILE A 121 -0.79 5.98 1.52
N SER A 122 -0.42 5.23 0.50
CA SER A 122 -0.37 3.78 0.46
C SER A 122 1.03 3.28 0.08
N ALA A 123 1.25 1.97 0.17
CA ALA A 123 2.48 1.32 -0.22
C ALA A 123 2.20 0.10 -1.11
N THR A 124 3.13 -0.22 -2.00
CA THR A 124 3.06 -1.40 -2.88
C THR A 124 3.35 -2.71 -2.16
N HIS A 125 3.79 -2.62 -0.93
CA HIS A 125 4.17 -3.71 -0.05
C HIS A 125 5.41 -4.48 -0.52
N THR A 126 6.36 -3.81 -1.21
CA THR A 126 7.62 -4.45 -1.58
C THR A 126 8.48 -4.72 -0.34
N HIS A 127 9.00 -5.94 -0.25
CA HIS A 127 9.88 -6.38 0.83
C HIS A 127 11.38 -6.19 0.51
N THR A 128 11.68 -5.47 -0.55
CA THR A 128 13.03 -5.06 -0.96
C THR A 128 13.17 -3.54 -0.98
N ALA A 129 12.59 -2.88 0.03
CA ALA A 129 12.64 -1.45 0.25
C ALA A 129 13.14 -1.12 1.67
N PRO A 130 13.56 0.13 1.94
CA PRO A 130 14.06 0.52 3.25
C PRO A 130 13.06 0.26 4.37
N ALA A 131 13.57 -0.13 5.52
CA ALA A 131 12.79 -0.29 6.73
C ALA A 131 12.29 1.07 7.23
N ILE A 132 11.00 1.14 7.54
CA ILE A 132 10.35 2.27 8.19
C ILE A 132 9.98 1.87 9.61
N THR A 133 10.48 2.58 10.58
CA THR A 133 10.22 2.32 11.99
C THR A 133 9.99 3.62 12.74
N ASP A 134 9.10 3.59 13.72
CA ASP A 134 8.89 4.69 14.67
C ASP A 134 9.88 4.61 15.86
N ALA A 135 10.79 3.65 15.86
CA ALA A 135 11.82 3.53 16.89
C ALA A 135 12.66 4.81 16.94
N ASP A 136 12.96 5.26 18.13
CA ASP A 136 13.92 6.32 18.35
C ASP A 136 15.35 5.87 17.97
N GLU A 137 16.33 6.75 18.08
CA GLU A 137 17.73 6.42 17.77
C GLU A 137 18.30 5.29 18.63
N THR A 138 17.66 4.99 19.77
CA THR A 138 18.05 3.87 20.65
C THR A 138 17.53 2.52 20.12
N GLY A 139 16.70 2.53 19.09
CA GLY A 139 16.07 1.34 18.52
C GLY A 139 14.92 0.80 19.36
N LEU A 140 14.47 1.55 20.35
CA LEU A 140 13.35 1.17 21.21
C LEU A 140 12.05 1.66 20.57
N HIS A 141 11.26 0.76 20.04
CA HIS A 141 9.85 1.02 19.74
C HIS A 141 9.07 1.02 21.07
N PRO A 142 7.98 1.81 21.24
CA PRO A 142 7.13 1.75 22.43
C PRO A 142 6.63 0.33 22.76
N TYR A 143 6.58 -0.55 21.75
CA TYR A 143 6.26 -1.98 21.86
C TYR A 143 7.50 -2.90 21.81
N ASP A 144 8.72 -2.35 21.87
CA ASP A 144 9.97 -3.10 21.84
C ASP A 144 10.54 -3.22 23.25
N PHE A 145 10.21 -4.30 23.91
CA PHE A 145 10.92 -4.68 25.13
C PHE A 145 12.32 -5.16 24.78
N ALA A 146 13.34 -4.53 25.33
CA ALA A 146 14.75 -4.91 25.18
C ALA A 146 15.35 -4.74 23.75
N GLY A 147 15.00 -3.68 23.08
CA GLY A 147 15.63 -3.27 21.83
C GLY A 147 15.04 -3.98 20.60
N SER A 148 14.72 -3.20 19.59
CA SER A 148 14.26 -3.73 18.31
C SER A 148 15.40 -4.46 17.61
N TRP A 149 15.31 -5.77 17.55
CA TRP A 149 16.23 -6.58 16.76
C TRP A 149 15.95 -6.48 15.27
N ALA A 150 14.75 -6.02 14.90
CA ALA A 150 14.30 -6.05 13.52
C ALA A 150 15.19 -5.26 12.58
N TYR A 151 15.80 -4.17 13.06
CA TYR A 151 16.58 -3.29 12.20
C TYR A 151 17.85 -2.80 12.89
N ARG A 152 18.39 -3.61 13.81
CA ARG A 152 19.68 -3.31 14.43
C ARG A 152 20.77 -3.43 13.38
N ILE A 153 21.34 -2.29 13.03
CA ILE A 153 22.50 -2.23 12.12
C ILE A 153 23.72 -2.66 12.90
N PRO A 154 24.44 -3.73 12.50
CA PRO A 154 25.69 -4.13 13.13
C PRO A 154 26.72 -3.00 13.04
N ALA A 155 27.53 -2.82 14.11
CA ALA A 155 28.52 -1.73 14.18
C ALA A 155 29.61 -1.83 13.11
N ASP A 156 29.85 -3.05 12.57
CA ASP A 156 30.85 -3.34 11.55
C ASP A 156 30.36 -3.11 10.10
N LYS A 157 29.09 -2.72 9.91
CA LYS A 157 28.49 -2.54 8.57
C LYS A 157 28.76 -1.18 7.91
N GLY A 158 29.61 -0.36 8.50
CA GLY A 158 30.04 0.90 7.88
C GLY A 158 28.95 1.96 7.79
N ASP A 159 28.94 2.73 6.70
CA ASP A 159 28.03 3.86 6.48
C ASP A 159 26.64 3.42 6.00
N VAL A 160 25.85 2.86 6.91
CA VAL A 160 24.46 2.47 6.66
C VAL A 160 23.52 3.60 7.13
N MET A 161 22.66 4.07 6.24
CA MET A 161 21.65 5.07 6.53
C MET A 161 20.64 4.55 7.55
N ARG A 162 20.43 5.29 8.62
CA ARG A 162 19.54 4.86 9.71
C ARG A 162 18.06 5.00 9.30
N PRO A 163 17.15 4.17 9.85
CA PRO A 163 15.72 4.24 9.51
C PRO A 163 15.10 5.63 9.70
N LEU A 164 15.40 6.34 10.79
CA LEU A 164 14.87 7.70 11.00
C LEU A 164 15.43 8.72 10.01
N GLU A 165 16.69 8.59 9.62
CA GLU A 165 17.30 9.43 8.59
C GLU A 165 16.64 9.19 7.22
N TYR A 166 16.38 7.92 6.88
CA TYR A 166 15.64 7.59 5.66
C TYR A 166 14.19 8.10 5.71
N MET A 167 13.53 8.02 6.86
CA MET A 167 12.17 8.53 7.00
C MET A 167 12.09 10.04 6.77
N ASP A 168 13.04 10.82 7.26
CA ASP A 168 13.08 12.26 6.98
C ASP A 168 13.27 12.55 5.48
N PHE A 169 14.21 11.87 4.84
CA PHE A 169 14.40 11.92 3.39
C PHE A 169 13.10 11.56 2.64
N LEU A 170 12.48 10.44 2.97
CA LEU A 170 11.26 9.93 2.37
C LEU A 170 10.09 10.94 2.48
N GLU A 171 9.86 11.46 3.68
CA GLU A 171 8.73 12.35 3.99
C GLU A 171 8.80 13.65 3.17
N HIS A 172 10.00 14.19 2.95
CA HIS A 172 10.20 15.34 2.09
C HIS A 172 9.94 15.03 0.61
N HIS A 173 10.36 13.85 0.11
CA HIS A 173 10.09 13.43 -1.27
C HIS A 173 8.61 13.15 -1.50
N ILE A 174 7.92 12.53 -0.53
CA ILE A 174 6.46 12.35 -0.60
C ILE A 174 5.75 13.70 -0.67
N ALA A 175 6.11 14.63 0.21
CA ALA A 175 5.51 15.97 0.23
C ALA A 175 5.79 16.73 -1.08
N SER A 176 7.02 16.67 -1.60
CA SER A 176 7.39 17.25 -2.90
C SER A 176 6.55 16.68 -4.04
N ALA A 177 6.43 15.35 -4.14
CA ALA A 177 5.62 14.71 -5.15
C ALA A 177 4.14 15.13 -5.05
N ALA A 178 3.58 15.15 -3.83
CA ALA A 178 2.21 15.56 -3.58
C ALA A 178 1.95 17.01 -4.00
N VAL A 179 2.83 17.95 -3.62
CA VAL A 179 2.73 19.37 -3.99
C VAL A 179 2.86 19.58 -5.50
N ARG A 180 3.80 18.89 -6.15
CA ARG A 180 3.97 18.96 -7.59
C ARG A 180 2.77 18.39 -8.34
N ALA A 181 2.23 17.25 -7.92
CA ALA A 181 1.03 16.66 -8.49
C ALA A 181 -0.17 17.62 -8.36
N TRP A 182 -0.33 18.26 -7.21
CA TRP A 182 -1.39 19.22 -6.95
C TRP A 182 -1.29 20.44 -7.87
N LYS A 183 -0.11 21.02 -8.01
CA LYS A 183 0.15 22.19 -8.85
C LYS A 183 0.07 21.88 -10.37
N ALA A 184 0.26 20.62 -10.75
CA ALA A 184 0.21 20.16 -12.15
C ALA A 184 -1.20 19.81 -12.63
N ARG A 185 -2.26 20.04 -11.81
CA ARG A 185 -3.64 19.74 -12.20
C ARG A 185 -4.03 20.53 -13.45
N GLN A 186 -4.62 19.85 -14.38
CA GLN A 186 -5.22 20.39 -15.60
C GLN A 186 -6.52 19.63 -15.91
N PRO A 187 -7.48 20.24 -16.58
CA PRO A 187 -8.67 19.55 -17.06
C PRO A 187 -8.30 18.30 -17.85
N GLY A 188 -9.12 17.29 -17.69
CA GLY A 188 -8.96 16.03 -18.40
C GLY A 188 -10.16 15.14 -18.25
N GLU A 189 -10.03 13.92 -18.72
CA GLU A 189 -11.09 12.95 -18.82
C GLU A 189 -10.71 11.67 -18.10
N PHE A 190 -11.70 10.89 -17.77
CA PHE A 190 -11.57 9.71 -16.95
C PHE A 190 -12.44 8.57 -17.46
N SER A 191 -11.97 7.36 -17.34
CA SER A 191 -12.76 6.12 -17.45
C SER A 191 -12.22 5.08 -16.48
N PHE A 192 -12.93 3.97 -16.34
CA PHE A 192 -12.50 2.86 -15.49
C PHE A 192 -12.69 1.52 -16.19
N GLY A 193 -12.03 0.50 -15.68
CA GLY A 193 -12.18 -0.88 -16.15
C GLY A 193 -11.93 -1.86 -15.02
N LEU A 194 -12.54 -3.03 -15.16
CA LEU A 194 -12.34 -4.19 -14.31
C LEU A 194 -11.77 -5.30 -15.19
N GLY A 195 -10.69 -5.91 -14.76
CA GLY A 195 -10.02 -6.98 -15.46
C GLY A 195 -9.56 -8.09 -14.51
N HIS A 196 -8.89 -9.09 -15.08
CA HIS A 196 -8.38 -10.22 -14.34
C HIS A 196 -6.92 -10.48 -14.70
N VAL A 197 -6.11 -10.79 -13.69
CA VAL A 197 -4.70 -11.10 -13.86
C VAL A 197 -4.24 -12.20 -12.89
N SER A 198 -3.73 -13.29 -13.43
CA SER A 198 -3.28 -14.43 -12.63
C SER A 198 -1.90 -14.14 -12.00
N VAL A 199 -1.88 -13.41 -10.89
CA VAL A 199 -0.69 -13.07 -10.07
C VAL A 199 -0.87 -13.52 -8.64
N ALA A 200 -1.96 -13.12 -7.99
CA ALA A 200 -2.24 -13.48 -6.61
C ALA A 200 -2.44 -14.99 -6.41
N ARG A 201 -1.96 -15.50 -5.28
CA ARG A 201 -2.15 -16.88 -4.83
C ARG A 201 -2.45 -16.87 -3.33
N ASN A 202 -3.47 -17.60 -2.90
CA ASN A 202 -3.70 -17.77 -1.48
C ASN A 202 -2.51 -18.51 -0.85
N ARG A 203 -1.89 -17.93 0.18
CA ARG A 203 -0.64 -18.42 0.80
C ARG A 203 -0.86 -19.29 2.03
N ARG A 204 -2.12 -19.60 2.38
CA ARG A 204 -2.47 -20.40 3.55
C ARG A 204 -2.90 -21.80 3.13
N ALA A 205 -2.11 -22.80 3.49
CA ALA A 205 -2.39 -24.22 3.26
C ALA A 205 -3.12 -24.81 4.46
N VAL A 206 -4.27 -25.44 4.23
CA VAL A 206 -5.08 -26.17 5.23
C VAL A 206 -4.76 -27.65 5.14
N TYR A 207 -4.63 -28.31 6.28
CA TYR A 207 -4.29 -29.72 6.39
C TYR A 207 -5.43 -30.53 7.00
N PHE A 208 -5.43 -31.84 6.79
CA PHE A 208 -6.46 -32.75 7.34
C PHE A 208 -6.49 -32.79 8.87
N ASP A 209 -5.43 -32.33 9.56
CA ASP A 209 -5.40 -32.15 11.01
C ASP A 209 -6.14 -30.86 11.50
N GLY A 210 -6.77 -30.12 10.55
CA GLY A 210 -7.48 -28.89 10.82
C GLY A 210 -6.59 -27.66 11.01
N LYS A 211 -5.27 -27.78 10.86
CA LYS A 211 -4.34 -26.65 10.99
C LYS A 211 -4.13 -25.93 9.67
N THR A 212 -3.98 -24.62 9.77
CA THR A 212 -3.57 -23.77 8.65
C THR A 212 -2.12 -23.34 8.84
N ARG A 213 -1.32 -23.40 7.76
CA ARG A 213 0.08 -22.99 7.76
C ARG A 213 0.34 -21.99 6.65
N LEU A 214 0.94 -20.84 7.00
CA LEU A 214 1.40 -19.86 6.04
C LEU A 214 2.54 -20.45 5.21
N TYR A 215 2.43 -20.40 3.88
CA TYR A 215 3.36 -21.04 2.94
C TYR A 215 3.57 -22.54 3.20
N GLY A 216 2.57 -23.21 3.76
CA GLY A 216 2.63 -24.64 4.02
C GLY A 216 2.82 -25.46 2.76
N SER A 217 3.55 -26.59 2.89
CA SER A 217 3.84 -27.45 1.72
C SER A 217 2.58 -28.09 1.15
N THR A 218 2.29 -27.81 -0.10
CA THR A 218 1.21 -28.49 -0.87
C THR A 218 1.60 -29.89 -1.35
N LYS A 219 2.85 -30.30 -1.09
CA LYS A 219 3.33 -31.69 -1.34
C LYS A 219 3.22 -32.57 -0.10
N ASP A 220 2.88 -32.01 1.06
CA ASP A 220 2.65 -32.76 2.28
C ASP A 220 1.42 -33.68 2.07
N PRO A 221 1.47 -34.98 2.40
CA PRO A 221 0.33 -35.88 2.31
C PRO A 221 -0.89 -35.43 3.14
N GLY A 222 -0.66 -34.63 4.16
CA GLY A 222 -1.72 -34.03 4.97
C GLY A 222 -2.35 -32.77 4.36
N PHE A 223 -1.85 -32.25 3.24
CA PHE A 223 -2.43 -31.06 2.58
C PHE A 223 -3.84 -31.36 2.06
N SER A 224 -4.80 -30.53 2.42
CA SER A 224 -6.19 -30.62 1.99
C SER A 224 -6.53 -29.61 0.89
N HIS A 225 -6.40 -28.31 1.18
CA HIS A 225 -6.77 -27.23 0.28
C HIS A 225 -6.09 -25.91 0.70
N THR A 226 -6.26 -24.86 -0.10
CA THR A 226 -5.92 -23.48 0.33
C THR A 226 -7.09 -22.88 1.12
N GLU A 227 -6.81 -22.07 2.15
CA GLU A 227 -7.82 -21.49 3.06
C GLU A 227 -8.88 -20.68 2.32
N GLY A 228 -8.51 -20.05 1.22
CA GLY A 228 -9.41 -19.23 0.40
C GLY A 228 -9.03 -19.27 -1.08
N ALA A 229 -9.81 -18.58 -1.89
CA ALA A 229 -9.52 -18.37 -3.30
C ALA A 229 -8.35 -17.37 -3.48
N SER A 230 -7.76 -17.40 -4.68
CA SER A 230 -6.91 -16.30 -5.15
C SER A 230 -7.79 -15.18 -5.67
N ASP A 231 -7.43 -13.93 -5.35
CA ASP A 231 -8.09 -12.77 -5.94
C ASP A 231 -7.30 -12.35 -7.19
N ASP A 232 -7.85 -12.62 -8.35
CA ASP A 232 -7.24 -12.30 -9.64
C ASP A 232 -7.77 -11.00 -10.26
N SER A 233 -8.51 -10.19 -9.50
CA SER A 233 -9.01 -8.90 -9.94
C SER A 233 -7.90 -7.91 -10.20
N LEU A 234 -8.08 -7.09 -11.23
CA LEU A 234 -7.28 -5.90 -11.52
C LEU A 234 -8.23 -4.74 -11.81
N ASP A 235 -8.27 -3.76 -10.91
CA ASP A 235 -9.08 -2.57 -11.10
C ASP A 235 -8.24 -1.46 -11.74
N GLY A 236 -8.78 -0.80 -12.77
CA GLY A 236 -8.11 0.27 -13.50
C GLY A 236 -8.90 1.56 -13.52
N LEU A 237 -8.23 2.67 -13.14
CA LEU A 237 -8.68 4.02 -13.43
C LEU A 237 -7.79 4.58 -14.53
N PHE A 238 -8.39 5.07 -15.60
CA PHE A 238 -7.68 5.56 -16.78
C PHE A 238 -7.90 7.04 -16.95
N PHE A 239 -6.80 7.78 -17.14
CA PHE A 239 -6.79 9.23 -17.29
C PHE A 239 -6.44 9.60 -18.73
N TRP A 240 -7.22 10.50 -19.31
CA TRP A 240 -7.16 10.85 -20.72
C TRP A 240 -6.97 12.35 -20.92
N ARG A 241 -6.21 12.72 -21.95
CA ARG A 241 -6.11 14.08 -22.50
C ARG A 241 -6.02 13.99 -24.01
N ASP A 242 -6.77 14.82 -24.71
CA ASP A 242 -6.78 14.88 -26.17
C ASP A 242 -6.96 13.50 -26.83
N GLY A 243 -7.87 12.66 -26.26
CA GLY A 243 -8.16 11.32 -26.73
C GLY A 243 -7.04 10.29 -26.50
N ARG A 244 -5.96 10.65 -25.77
CA ARG A 244 -4.84 9.76 -25.44
C ARG A 244 -4.85 9.42 -23.97
N ILE A 245 -4.51 8.16 -23.66
CA ILE A 245 -4.28 7.76 -22.28
C ILE A 245 -2.94 8.34 -21.81
N VAL A 246 -2.98 9.05 -20.68
CA VAL A 246 -1.81 9.70 -20.09
C VAL A 246 -1.45 9.13 -18.73
N GLY A 247 -2.35 8.37 -18.11
CA GLY A 247 -2.10 7.77 -16.82
C GLY A 247 -3.04 6.64 -16.49
N MET A 248 -2.60 5.80 -15.55
CA MET A 248 -3.37 4.69 -14.98
C MET A 248 -3.15 4.63 -13.46
N ALA A 249 -4.22 4.44 -12.69
CA ALA A 249 -4.12 3.90 -11.34
C ALA A 249 -4.63 2.46 -11.37
N LEU A 250 -3.81 1.52 -10.92
CA LEU A 250 -4.07 0.09 -11.01
C LEU A 250 -4.05 -0.53 -9.62
N THR A 251 -5.16 -1.13 -9.20
CA THR A 251 -5.25 -1.89 -7.94
C THR A 251 -5.09 -3.37 -8.23
N LEU A 252 -4.08 -3.98 -7.64
CA LEU A 252 -3.82 -5.40 -7.66
C LEU A 252 -4.00 -5.99 -6.26
N TYR A 253 -4.70 -7.10 -6.14
CA TYR A 253 -4.94 -7.77 -4.86
C TYR A 253 -3.83 -8.75 -4.50
N CYS A 254 -2.59 -8.31 -4.69
CA CYS A 254 -1.38 -9.08 -4.42
C CYS A 254 -0.27 -8.15 -3.93
N PRO A 255 0.40 -8.47 -2.81
CA PRO A 255 1.54 -7.70 -2.34
C PRO A 255 2.77 -7.92 -3.25
N SER A 256 3.64 -6.90 -3.36
CA SER A 256 4.88 -6.98 -4.14
C SER A 256 5.95 -7.74 -3.35
N GLN A 257 5.92 -9.06 -3.41
CA GLN A 257 6.76 -9.95 -2.60
C GLN A 257 7.45 -11.04 -3.40
N GLU A 258 7.61 -10.90 -4.72
CA GLU A 258 8.25 -11.93 -5.53
C GLU A 258 9.75 -12.08 -5.21
N VAL A 259 10.43 -10.95 -4.98
CA VAL A 259 11.86 -10.91 -4.64
C VAL A 259 12.11 -10.57 -3.16
N GLU A 260 11.19 -10.94 -2.28
CA GLU A 260 11.20 -10.54 -0.87
C GLU A 260 12.41 -11.03 -0.05
N GLY A 261 13.16 -12.02 -0.53
CA GLY A 261 14.35 -12.58 0.13
C GLY A 261 15.66 -11.88 -0.21
N GLU A 262 15.67 -11.04 -1.23
CA GLU A 262 16.89 -10.47 -1.80
C GLU A 262 17.52 -9.37 -0.94
N LEU A 263 18.81 -9.12 -1.17
CA LEU A 263 19.60 -8.11 -0.45
C LEU A 263 19.82 -6.81 -1.26
N TYR A 264 19.17 -6.67 -2.40
CA TYR A 264 19.12 -5.43 -3.17
C TYR A 264 17.83 -4.66 -2.93
N LEU A 265 17.79 -3.40 -3.36
CA LEU A 265 16.57 -2.59 -3.37
C LEU A 265 15.85 -2.73 -4.71
N SER A 266 14.53 -2.90 -4.67
CA SER A 266 13.68 -3.07 -5.85
C SER A 266 12.22 -2.72 -5.54
N ALA A 267 11.52 -2.14 -6.53
CA ALA A 267 10.07 -1.98 -6.52
C ALA A 267 9.34 -3.29 -6.87
N ASP A 268 10.07 -4.42 -6.90
CA ASP A 268 9.54 -5.74 -7.24
C ASP A 268 8.85 -5.72 -8.61
N PHE A 269 7.86 -6.56 -8.87
CA PHE A 269 7.17 -6.66 -10.17
C PHE A 269 6.51 -5.34 -10.64
N TRP A 270 6.29 -4.36 -9.75
CA TRP A 270 5.75 -3.06 -10.18
C TRP A 270 6.72 -2.26 -11.04
N PHE A 271 8.04 -2.44 -10.86
CA PHE A 271 9.01 -1.87 -11.80
C PHE A 271 8.78 -2.40 -13.21
N ASP A 272 8.69 -3.72 -13.36
CA ASP A 272 8.49 -4.38 -14.66
C ASP A 272 7.14 -4.04 -15.28
N ALA A 273 6.07 -3.99 -14.48
CA ALA A 273 4.75 -3.59 -14.92
C ALA A 273 4.73 -2.17 -15.48
N ARG A 274 5.35 -1.20 -14.77
CA ARG A 274 5.50 0.18 -15.25
C ARG A 274 6.25 0.25 -16.58
N GLN A 275 7.36 -0.49 -16.71
CA GLN A 275 8.14 -0.53 -17.94
C GLN A 275 7.34 -1.13 -19.09
N ALA A 276 6.65 -2.24 -18.87
CA ALA A 276 5.83 -2.89 -19.89
C ALA A 276 4.66 -1.99 -20.36
N LEU A 277 4.00 -1.30 -19.43
CA LEU A 277 2.92 -0.34 -19.73
C LEU A 277 3.43 0.86 -20.51
N ARG A 278 4.57 1.44 -20.10
CA ARG A 278 5.19 2.57 -20.82
C ARG A 278 5.60 2.18 -22.24
N LYS A 279 6.20 1.01 -22.41
CA LYS A 279 6.54 0.49 -23.74
C LYS A 279 5.32 0.33 -24.65
N ARG A 280 4.17 -0.03 -24.06
CA ARG A 280 2.94 -0.29 -24.83
C ARG A 280 2.16 0.97 -25.19
N PHE A 281 2.10 1.96 -24.31
CA PHE A 281 1.24 3.14 -24.48
C PHE A 281 2.05 4.41 -24.77
N SER A 282 2.91 4.83 -23.84
CA SER A 282 3.78 6.00 -23.98
C SER A 282 4.87 5.95 -22.92
N GLN A 283 6.09 6.40 -23.23
CA GLN A 283 7.19 6.51 -22.25
C GLN A 283 6.83 7.44 -21.08
N ASP A 284 5.98 8.43 -21.31
CA ASP A 284 5.52 9.40 -20.30
C ASP A 284 4.28 8.92 -19.54
N LEU A 285 3.81 7.67 -19.77
CA LEU A 285 2.65 7.15 -19.09
C LEU A 285 2.86 7.14 -17.57
N PHE A 286 1.98 7.85 -16.88
CA PHE A 286 1.89 7.81 -15.44
C PHE A 286 1.25 6.49 -14.96
N VAL A 287 1.85 5.84 -13.98
CA VAL A 287 1.31 4.61 -13.39
C VAL A 287 1.33 4.72 -11.88
N LEU A 288 0.16 4.74 -11.26
CA LEU A 288 -0.03 4.67 -9.81
C LEU A 288 -0.40 3.24 -9.40
N PRO A 289 0.52 2.46 -8.84
CA PRO A 289 0.22 1.12 -8.35
C PRO A 289 -0.47 1.18 -6.99
N LEU A 290 -1.44 0.33 -6.78
CA LEU A 290 -2.17 0.20 -5.51
C LEU A 290 -2.26 -1.27 -5.13
N THR A 291 -2.17 -1.54 -3.84
CA THR A 291 -2.37 -2.87 -3.29
C THR A 291 -3.73 -2.93 -2.61
N GLY A 292 -4.60 -3.81 -3.08
CA GLY A 292 -5.89 -4.09 -2.49
C GLY A 292 -5.79 -4.96 -1.23
N ALA A 293 -6.93 -5.44 -0.75
CA ALA A 293 -6.99 -6.36 0.39
C ALA A 293 -6.34 -7.70 0.03
N SER A 294 -5.16 -7.99 0.57
CA SER A 294 -4.29 -9.09 0.12
C SER A 294 -3.51 -9.78 1.24
N GLY A 295 -4.00 -9.69 2.49
CA GLY A 295 -3.30 -10.25 3.64
C GLY A 295 -3.12 -11.77 3.63
N ASP A 296 -3.92 -12.47 2.86
CA ASP A 296 -3.83 -13.92 2.63
C ASP A 296 -3.25 -14.28 1.25
N GLN A 297 -2.86 -13.29 0.45
CA GLN A 297 -2.33 -13.45 -0.90
C GLN A 297 -0.81 -13.28 -0.96
N SER A 298 -0.21 -13.83 -2.00
CA SER A 298 1.22 -13.73 -2.33
C SER A 298 1.42 -13.99 -3.82
N PRO A 299 2.44 -13.43 -4.48
CA PRO A 299 2.81 -13.83 -5.83
C PRO A 299 3.42 -15.24 -5.88
N HIS A 300 3.92 -15.74 -4.75
CA HIS A 300 4.60 -17.04 -4.69
C HIS A 300 3.66 -18.20 -5.05
N ILE A 301 4.07 -18.97 -6.02
CA ILE A 301 3.29 -20.10 -6.52
C ILE A 301 3.24 -21.20 -5.48
N GLN A 302 2.05 -21.57 -5.01
CA GLN A 302 1.84 -22.67 -4.06
C GLN A 302 1.51 -23.99 -4.78
N VAL A 303 0.64 -23.93 -5.77
CA VAL A 303 0.20 -25.08 -6.57
C VAL A 303 0.65 -24.88 -8.03
N GLY A 304 1.05 -25.96 -8.72
CA GLY A 304 1.46 -25.88 -10.12
C GLY A 304 2.87 -25.33 -10.37
N LYS A 305 3.74 -25.30 -9.35
CA LYS A 305 5.13 -24.80 -9.46
C LYS A 305 5.90 -25.34 -10.66
N ALA A 306 5.80 -26.65 -10.95
CA ALA A 306 6.53 -27.28 -12.06
C ALA A 306 6.04 -26.78 -13.43
N SER A 307 4.73 -26.56 -13.58
CA SER A 307 4.15 -26.05 -14.82
C SER A 307 4.58 -24.61 -15.09
N GLU A 308 4.53 -23.76 -14.09
CA GLU A 308 4.96 -22.36 -14.19
C GLU A 308 6.47 -22.28 -14.48
N ALA A 309 7.28 -23.02 -13.74
CA ALA A 309 8.73 -23.06 -13.96
C ALA A 309 9.09 -23.48 -15.40
N ARG A 310 8.34 -24.42 -15.99
CA ARG A 310 8.52 -24.80 -17.40
C ARG A 310 8.20 -23.64 -18.34
N VAL A 311 7.08 -22.94 -18.12
CA VAL A 311 6.69 -21.77 -18.94
C VAL A 311 7.75 -20.68 -18.87
N LEU A 312 8.25 -20.36 -17.68
CA LEU A 312 9.30 -19.36 -17.48
C LEU A 312 10.60 -19.76 -18.18
N LYS A 313 10.99 -21.03 -18.08
CA LYS A 313 12.17 -21.58 -18.75
C LYS A 313 12.06 -21.50 -20.28
N GLU A 314 10.92 -21.91 -20.83
CA GLU A 314 10.68 -21.83 -22.28
C GLU A 314 10.67 -20.37 -22.80
N ARG A 315 10.21 -19.44 -21.99
CA ARG A 315 10.22 -18.00 -22.30
C ARG A 315 11.55 -17.32 -21.98
N GLN A 316 12.45 -17.96 -21.26
CA GLN A 316 13.71 -17.42 -20.78
C GLN A 316 13.53 -16.10 -20.00
N VAL A 317 12.53 -16.06 -19.13
CA VAL A 317 12.19 -14.89 -18.30
C VAL A 317 12.12 -15.25 -16.83
N GLU A 318 12.45 -14.29 -15.97
CA GLU A 318 12.22 -14.38 -14.54
C GLU A 318 10.73 -14.18 -14.23
N TYR A 319 10.26 -14.75 -13.11
CA TYR A 319 8.86 -14.69 -12.76
C TYR A 319 8.38 -13.26 -12.50
N ARG A 320 9.21 -12.42 -11.91
CA ARG A 320 8.93 -10.99 -11.70
C ARG A 320 8.59 -10.27 -13.01
N HIS A 321 9.38 -10.48 -14.06
CA HIS A 321 9.14 -9.93 -15.40
C HIS A 321 7.84 -10.47 -16.03
N GLU A 322 7.57 -11.76 -15.83
CA GLU A 322 6.32 -12.36 -16.30
C GLU A 322 5.10 -11.79 -15.59
N ILE A 323 5.17 -11.54 -14.27
CA ILE A 323 4.12 -10.83 -13.52
C ILE A 323 3.89 -9.44 -14.11
N GLY A 324 4.95 -8.66 -14.30
CA GLY A 324 4.85 -7.32 -14.91
C GLY A 324 4.20 -7.34 -16.29
N ARG A 325 4.55 -8.31 -17.12
CA ARG A 325 3.94 -8.54 -18.44
C ARG A 325 2.44 -8.88 -18.32
N ARG A 326 2.05 -9.75 -17.39
CA ARG A 326 0.64 -10.13 -17.15
C ARG A 326 -0.19 -8.93 -16.75
N ILE A 327 0.32 -8.11 -15.81
CA ILE A 327 -0.36 -6.88 -15.37
C ILE A 327 -0.53 -5.93 -16.56
N ALA A 328 0.52 -5.69 -17.33
CA ALA A 328 0.47 -4.80 -18.48
C ALA A 328 -0.51 -5.29 -19.57
N GLN A 329 -0.59 -6.59 -19.81
CA GLN A 329 -1.55 -7.18 -20.75
C GLN A 329 -2.98 -7.01 -20.25
N ALA A 330 -3.27 -7.36 -18.99
CA ALA A 330 -4.60 -7.23 -18.41
C ALA A 330 -5.07 -5.74 -18.39
N ALA A 331 -4.18 -4.82 -18.03
CA ALA A 331 -4.48 -3.39 -18.09
C ALA A 331 -4.80 -2.94 -19.52
N ALA A 332 -4.05 -3.42 -20.52
CA ALA A 332 -4.29 -3.08 -21.91
C ALA A 332 -5.63 -3.62 -22.44
N ASP A 333 -6.02 -4.82 -22.02
CA ASP A 333 -7.29 -5.42 -22.41
C ASP A 333 -8.50 -4.63 -21.86
N MET A 334 -8.32 -3.92 -20.73
CA MET A 334 -9.33 -3.03 -20.17
C MET A 334 -9.44 -1.68 -20.91
N VAL A 335 -8.36 -1.19 -21.54
CA VAL A 335 -8.30 0.17 -22.12
C VAL A 335 -9.29 0.35 -23.26
N GLU A 336 -9.42 -0.63 -24.17
CA GLU A 336 -10.33 -0.50 -25.32
C GLU A 336 -11.81 -0.38 -24.93
N PRO A 337 -12.38 -1.24 -24.05
CA PRO A 337 -13.73 -1.01 -23.57
C PRO A 337 -13.87 0.28 -22.74
N ALA A 338 -12.86 0.64 -21.94
CA ALA A 338 -12.86 1.84 -21.13
C ALA A 338 -12.86 3.14 -21.97
N ARG A 339 -12.21 3.13 -23.14
CA ARG A 339 -12.21 4.24 -24.09
C ARG A 339 -13.63 4.67 -24.51
N LYS A 340 -14.56 3.74 -24.58
CA LYS A 340 -15.96 4.01 -24.95
C LYS A 340 -16.76 4.71 -23.86
N GLN A 341 -16.21 4.81 -22.65
CA GLN A 341 -16.86 5.36 -21.47
C GLN A 341 -16.13 6.59 -20.89
N VAL A 342 -15.27 7.21 -21.66
CA VAL A 342 -14.50 8.39 -21.26
C VAL A 342 -15.45 9.56 -20.95
N ARG A 343 -15.24 10.23 -19.82
CA ARG A 343 -16.07 11.33 -19.30
C ARG A 343 -15.18 12.43 -18.73
N SER A 344 -15.54 13.68 -19.03
CA SER A 344 -14.89 14.88 -18.46
C SER A 344 -15.55 15.36 -17.16
N ARG A 345 -16.85 15.02 -16.97
CA ARG A 345 -17.58 15.32 -15.75
C ARG A 345 -17.81 14.04 -14.97
N VAL A 346 -17.34 14.01 -13.72
CA VAL A 346 -17.36 12.83 -12.86
C VAL A 346 -17.80 13.18 -11.45
N TRP A 347 -18.32 12.22 -10.74
CA TRP A 347 -18.51 12.31 -9.30
C TRP A 347 -17.20 11.90 -8.61
N LEU A 348 -16.63 12.82 -7.87
CA LEU A 348 -15.56 12.57 -6.91
C LEU A 348 -16.14 12.84 -5.53
N ALA A 349 -16.05 11.87 -4.63
CA ALA A 349 -16.38 12.03 -3.23
C ALA A 349 -15.33 11.36 -2.37
N HIS A 350 -14.72 12.15 -1.48
CA HIS A 350 -13.72 11.66 -0.54
C HIS A 350 -14.08 12.08 0.88
N GLU A 351 -14.40 11.12 1.72
CA GLU A 351 -14.75 11.32 3.12
C GLU A 351 -13.73 10.66 4.04
N MET A 352 -13.32 11.36 5.08
CA MET A 352 -12.46 10.86 6.14
C MET A 352 -13.24 10.74 7.44
N LYS A 353 -13.32 9.54 7.99
CA LYS A 353 -13.94 9.27 9.29
C LYS A 353 -12.96 8.68 10.27
N GLN A 354 -13.02 9.13 11.51
CA GLN A 354 -12.29 8.50 12.61
C GLN A 354 -13.14 7.37 13.19
N ALA A 355 -12.65 6.14 13.09
CA ALA A 355 -13.26 4.97 13.71
C ALA A 355 -12.52 4.62 15.00
N ARG A 356 -13.28 4.28 16.05
CA ARG A 356 -12.74 3.67 17.26
C ARG A 356 -12.93 2.16 17.14
N LEU A 357 -11.82 1.43 17.02
CA LEU A 357 -11.85 -0.01 16.97
C LEU A 357 -11.59 -0.58 18.37
N PRO A 358 -12.30 -1.61 18.78
CA PRO A 358 -12.00 -2.29 20.04
C PRO A 358 -10.62 -2.96 19.95
N VAL A 359 -9.84 -2.84 21.02
CA VAL A 359 -8.56 -3.54 21.13
C VAL A 359 -8.85 -5.02 21.37
N TRP A 360 -8.17 -5.89 20.63
CA TRP A 360 -8.22 -7.32 20.90
C TRP A 360 -7.60 -7.62 22.27
N LYS A 361 -8.38 -8.26 23.14
CA LYS A 361 -7.93 -8.67 24.46
C LYS A 361 -7.34 -10.07 24.38
N VAL A 362 -6.08 -10.19 24.73
CA VAL A 362 -5.41 -11.49 24.92
C VAL A 362 -5.96 -12.11 26.19
N SER A 363 -6.31 -13.41 26.17
CA SER A 363 -6.70 -14.12 27.39
C SER A 363 -5.49 -14.30 28.32
N ASP A 364 -5.75 -14.42 29.64
CA ASP A 364 -4.68 -14.60 30.62
C ASP A 364 -3.84 -15.85 30.32
N GLU A 365 -4.46 -16.93 29.84
CA GLU A 365 -3.79 -18.16 29.42
C GLU A 365 -2.82 -17.90 28.25
N ARG A 366 -3.27 -17.26 27.16
CA ARG A 366 -2.40 -16.91 26.03
C ARG A 366 -1.32 -15.91 26.40
N PHE A 367 -1.62 -14.98 27.31
CA PHE A 367 -0.62 -14.05 27.84
C PHE A 367 0.48 -14.80 28.62
N ALA A 368 0.12 -15.75 29.46
CA ALA A 368 1.07 -16.58 30.19
C ALA A 368 1.94 -17.45 29.27
N GLU A 369 1.34 -18.08 28.26
CA GLU A 369 2.06 -18.84 27.23
C GLU A 369 3.05 -17.96 26.46
N ALA A 370 2.60 -16.80 25.99
CA ALA A 370 3.43 -15.86 25.27
C ALA A 370 4.59 -15.33 26.14
N SER A 371 4.31 -15.05 27.42
CA SER A 371 5.32 -14.59 28.38
C SER A 371 6.40 -15.64 28.61
N ALA A 372 6.03 -16.92 28.72
CA ALA A 372 6.98 -18.03 28.85
C ALA A 372 7.89 -18.14 27.60
N VAL A 373 7.33 -18.00 26.40
CA VAL A 373 8.10 -17.99 25.13
C VAL A 373 9.07 -16.82 25.08
N VAL A 374 8.64 -15.63 25.48
CA VAL A 374 9.47 -14.42 25.51
C VAL A 374 10.64 -14.58 26.48
N GLU A 375 10.38 -15.10 27.69
CA GLU A 375 11.42 -15.32 28.71
C GLU A 375 12.44 -16.38 28.26
N ALA A 376 11.95 -17.50 27.73
CA ALA A 376 12.82 -18.58 27.21
C ALA A 376 13.71 -18.11 26.04
N GLY A 377 13.21 -17.16 25.22
CA GLY A 377 13.95 -16.61 24.08
C GLY A 377 14.91 -15.47 24.43
N ARG A 378 14.81 -14.86 25.62
CA ARG A 378 15.55 -13.64 26.00
C ARG A 378 17.06 -13.73 25.79
N ASN A 379 17.66 -14.90 25.96
CA ASN A 379 19.11 -15.13 25.85
C ASN A 379 19.51 -15.93 24.58
N ARG A 380 18.57 -16.24 23.68
CA ARG A 380 18.81 -17.09 22.50
C ARG A 380 18.79 -16.33 21.18
N LEU A 381 18.91 -15.04 21.18
CA LEU A 381 18.59 -14.12 20.08
C LEU A 381 19.52 -14.09 18.87
N ASN A 382 20.40 -15.09 18.71
CA ASN A 382 21.38 -15.09 17.62
C ASN A 382 20.92 -15.85 16.36
N HIS A 383 19.72 -16.42 16.33
CA HIS A 383 19.24 -17.24 15.19
C HIS A 383 18.16 -16.50 14.41
N LEU A 384 18.62 -15.64 13.53
CA LEU A 384 17.81 -14.90 12.58
C LEU A 384 17.05 -15.86 11.66
N ALA A 385 15.75 -15.63 11.45
CA ALA A 385 14.86 -16.38 10.58
C ALA A 385 14.47 -17.82 10.96
N SER A 386 14.77 -18.28 12.18
CA SER A 386 14.25 -19.58 12.66
C SER A 386 12.77 -19.49 13.03
N PRO A 387 11.99 -20.60 12.95
CA PRO A 387 10.60 -20.64 13.45
C PRO A 387 10.50 -20.22 14.92
N ASP A 388 11.49 -20.54 15.76
CA ASP A 388 11.55 -20.15 17.16
C ASP A 388 11.66 -18.64 17.34
N TYR A 389 12.47 -17.97 16.52
CA TYR A 389 12.60 -16.51 16.52
C TYR A 389 11.31 -15.83 16.07
N ILE A 390 10.65 -16.34 15.04
CA ILE A 390 9.36 -15.82 14.57
C ILE A 390 8.30 -15.97 15.66
N ASN A 391 8.20 -17.14 16.28
CA ASN A 391 7.28 -17.41 17.38
C ASN A 391 7.55 -16.48 18.58
N TRP A 392 8.80 -16.29 18.93
CA TRP A 392 9.21 -15.34 19.97
C TRP A 392 8.78 -13.90 19.67
N ARG A 393 8.97 -13.44 18.43
CA ARG A 393 8.54 -12.10 18.03
C ARG A 393 7.03 -11.91 18.08
N VAL A 394 6.27 -12.90 17.61
CA VAL A 394 4.80 -12.89 17.69
C VAL A 394 4.35 -12.86 19.14
N SER A 395 4.96 -13.69 19.99
CA SER A 395 4.65 -13.72 21.43
C SER A 395 4.96 -12.39 22.12
N ARG A 396 6.05 -11.73 21.77
CA ARG A 396 6.36 -10.36 22.28
C ARG A 396 5.25 -9.35 21.98
N THR A 397 4.66 -9.40 20.81
CA THR A 397 3.56 -8.49 20.44
C THR A 397 2.30 -8.73 21.26
N MET A 398 2.14 -9.90 21.85
CA MET A 398 1.02 -10.24 22.75
C MET A 398 1.28 -9.78 24.19
N VAL A 399 2.54 -9.67 24.59
CA VAL A 399 2.96 -9.33 25.97
C VAL A 399 3.18 -7.82 26.10
N ALA A 400 3.47 -7.12 25.00
CA ALA A 400 3.60 -5.67 24.93
C ALA A 400 2.25 -4.95 25.02
#